data_43467c773f7f8179a9c67d1401695e47
#
_entry.id   43467c773f7f8179a9c67d1401695e47
#
_cell.length_a   1.000
_cell.length_b   1.000
_cell.length_c   1.000
_cell.angle_alpha   90.00
_cell.angle_beta   90.00
_cell.angle_gamma   90.00
#
_symmetry.space_group_name_H-M   'P 1'
#
loop_
_entity.id
_entity.type
_entity.pdbx_description
1 polymer ?
#
loop_
_entity_poly.entity_id
_entity_poly.type
_entity_poly.pdbx_seq_one_letter_code
_entity_poly.pdbx_strand_id
1 'polypeptide(L)'
;MIDVLLATYRPDPDMLREQVDSIRSQRDVDVNLIRREDEEGAGAAANFSELLAESKASYVAFSDQDDVWHVDKLARMMECMSDLESRYGRDTPALVFCDSVVTDTELRPLPGTFLSRQRVDVVRGLSLSRLLLQNFIAGNLMLFNAALREKAGEVPSAALMHDSWLAIVAAAFGRIGFVDAPLLDYRQHGANVIGATAADAAHCGRRAREGVPAFRARLAANIAQAAAFVDRFGGASPECVRALANFPRIGYLGRRAAIFRHGLFKQGVLRNLALVLFA
;
A
#
# COMPACT_ATOMS: atom_id res chain seq x y z
N MET A 1 -12.93 -11.16 -15.20
CA MET A 1 -12.57 -12.00 -14.03
C MET A 1 -11.48 -11.31 -13.21
N ILE A 2 -11.64 -11.26 -11.91
CA ILE A 2 -10.72 -10.64 -10.95
C ILE A 2 -10.21 -11.73 -10.03
N ASP A 3 -8.89 -11.92 -9.92
CA ASP A 3 -8.31 -12.76 -8.87
C ASP A 3 -8.28 -11.97 -7.57
N VAL A 4 -8.93 -12.48 -6.53
CA VAL A 4 -8.82 -11.98 -5.17
C VAL A 4 -7.85 -12.87 -4.41
N LEU A 5 -6.72 -12.29 -4.02
CA LEU A 5 -5.62 -12.98 -3.34
C LEU A 5 -5.77 -12.81 -1.83
N LEU A 6 -6.20 -13.86 -1.15
CA LEU A 6 -6.45 -13.89 0.29
C LEU A 6 -5.30 -14.57 1.01
N ALA A 7 -4.45 -13.76 1.66
CA ALA A 7 -3.38 -14.28 2.50
C ALA A 7 -3.88 -14.51 3.93
N THR A 8 -3.60 -15.69 4.48
CA THR A 8 -4.02 -16.05 5.85
C THR A 8 -2.83 -16.53 6.68
N TYR A 9 -2.86 -16.20 7.98
CA TYR A 9 -1.93 -16.71 8.99
C TYR A 9 -2.67 -16.86 10.31
N ARG A 10 -2.83 -18.10 10.78
CA ARG A 10 -3.56 -18.42 12.02
C ARG A 10 -4.86 -17.62 12.17
N PRO A 11 -5.75 -17.67 11.17
CA PRO A 11 -6.93 -16.84 11.13
C PRO A 11 -7.93 -17.25 12.24
N ASP A 12 -8.67 -16.27 12.74
CA ASP A 12 -9.91 -16.55 13.45
C ASP A 12 -10.91 -17.14 12.45
N PRO A 13 -11.49 -18.33 12.72
CA PRO A 13 -12.36 -19.02 11.76
C PRO A 13 -13.63 -18.26 11.41
N ASP A 14 -14.19 -17.50 12.36
CA ASP A 14 -15.42 -16.75 12.14
C ASP A 14 -15.15 -15.50 11.31
N MET A 15 -14.10 -14.74 11.63
CA MET A 15 -13.68 -13.58 10.84
C MET A 15 -13.31 -13.97 9.41
N LEU A 16 -12.56 -15.08 9.23
CA LEU A 16 -12.22 -15.59 7.92
C LEU A 16 -13.44 -15.98 7.11
N ARG A 17 -14.44 -16.62 7.73
CA ARG A 17 -15.70 -16.99 7.07
C ARG A 17 -16.44 -15.72 6.61
N GLU A 18 -16.59 -14.71 7.46
CA GLU A 18 -17.21 -13.43 7.10
C GLU A 18 -16.51 -12.77 5.93
N GLN A 19 -15.18 -12.73 5.93
CA GLN A 19 -14.40 -12.18 4.82
C GLN A 19 -14.60 -12.96 3.53
N VAL A 20 -14.52 -14.29 3.56
CA VAL A 20 -14.73 -15.12 2.37
C VAL A 20 -16.15 -14.94 1.81
N ASP A 21 -17.16 -14.88 2.67
CA ASP A 21 -18.54 -14.67 2.26
C ASP A 21 -18.73 -13.27 1.66
N SER A 22 -18.08 -12.25 2.19
CA SER A 22 -18.12 -10.88 1.65
C SER A 22 -17.48 -10.79 0.26
N ILE A 23 -16.38 -11.52 0.03
CA ILE A 23 -15.73 -11.61 -1.29
C ILE A 23 -16.64 -12.34 -2.29
N ARG A 24 -17.27 -13.44 -1.90
CA ARG A 24 -18.16 -14.22 -2.75
C ARG A 24 -19.47 -13.50 -3.08
N SER A 25 -19.88 -12.56 -2.26
CA SER A 25 -21.09 -11.76 -2.44
C SER A 25 -20.90 -10.52 -3.32
N GLN A 26 -19.71 -10.30 -3.88
CA GLN A 26 -19.47 -9.16 -4.77
C GLN A 26 -20.40 -9.21 -5.99
N ARG A 27 -20.98 -8.04 -6.36
CA ARG A 27 -21.96 -7.93 -7.46
C ARG A 27 -21.30 -7.37 -8.72
N ASP A 28 -21.90 -7.69 -9.86
CA ASP A 28 -21.55 -7.14 -11.18
C ASP A 28 -20.10 -7.38 -11.61
N VAL A 29 -19.43 -8.36 -10.99
CA VAL A 29 -18.06 -8.77 -11.32
C VAL A 29 -17.88 -10.28 -11.15
N ASP A 30 -16.99 -10.84 -11.95
CA ASP A 30 -16.54 -12.23 -11.85
C ASP A 30 -15.32 -12.30 -10.94
N VAL A 31 -15.43 -13.03 -9.82
CA VAL A 31 -14.37 -13.19 -8.81
C VAL A 31 -13.86 -14.62 -8.77
N ASN A 32 -12.56 -14.77 -8.85
CA ASN A 32 -11.84 -16.00 -8.52
C ASN A 32 -11.05 -15.80 -7.22
N LEU A 33 -11.44 -16.50 -6.16
CA LEU A 33 -10.78 -16.41 -4.86
C LEU A 33 -9.63 -17.41 -4.77
N ILE A 34 -8.41 -16.91 -4.64
CA ILE A 34 -7.19 -17.69 -4.41
C ILE A 34 -6.74 -17.46 -2.98
N ARG A 35 -6.76 -18.51 -2.15
CA ARG A 35 -6.36 -18.45 -0.75
C ARG A 35 -5.08 -19.22 -0.52
N ARG A 36 -4.19 -18.63 0.29
CA ARG A 36 -2.96 -19.28 0.78
C ARG A 36 -2.79 -19.03 2.26
N GLU A 37 -2.49 -20.09 3.01
CA GLU A 37 -2.13 -20.02 4.42
C GLU A 37 -0.60 -20.02 4.58
N ASP A 38 -0.10 -19.08 5.36
CA ASP A 38 1.31 -19.02 5.73
C ASP A 38 1.55 -19.93 6.94
N GLU A 39 1.79 -21.22 6.66
CA GLU A 39 2.02 -22.23 7.71
C GLU A 39 3.37 -22.04 8.42
N GLU A 40 4.36 -21.49 7.72
CA GLU A 40 5.75 -21.36 8.20
C GLU A 40 6.01 -20.03 8.92
N GLY A 41 5.11 -19.05 8.79
CA GLY A 41 5.28 -17.72 9.39
C GLY A 41 6.29 -16.85 8.61
N ALA A 42 6.37 -17.02 7.29
CA ALA A 42 7.22 -16.21 6.40
C ALA A 42 6.78 -14.73 6.35
N GLY A 43 5.56 -14.44 6.76
CA GLY A 43 4.97 -13.11 6.87
C GLY A 43 4.17 -12.65 5.66
N ALA A 44 3.32 -11.66 5.87
CA ALA A 44 2.35 -11.20 4.89
C ALA A 44 2.97 -10.83 3.52
N ALA A 45 4.12 -10.15 3.52
CA ALA A 45 4.78 -9.75 2.27
C ALA A 45 5.20 -10.95 1.41
N ALA A 46 5.72 -12.01 2.02
CA ALA A 46 6.12 -13.23 1.33
C ALA A 46 4.88 -13.97 0.81
N ASN A 47 3.88 -14.17 1.68
CA ASN A 47 2.64 -14.86 1.33
C ASN A 47 1.91 -14.18 0.14
N PHE A 48 1.77 -12.85 0.18
CA PHE A 48 1.18 -12.10 -0.95
C PHE A 48 2.05 -12.14 -2.21
N SER A 49 3.38 -12.18 -2.09
CA SER A 49 4.27 -12.30 -3.26
C SER A 49 4.09 -13.63 -3.97
N GLU A 50 3.92 -14.72 -3.24
CA GLU A 50 3.68 -16.04 -3.81
C GLU A 50 2.29 -16.13 -4.46
N LEU A 51 1.24 -15.63 -3.77
CA LEU A 51 -0.10 -15.51 -4.35
C LEU A 51 -0.10 -14.69 -5.65
N LEU A 52 0.64 -13.58 -5.67
CA LEU A 52 0.74 -12.73 -6.84
C LEU A 52 1.41 -13.44 -8.03
N ALA A 53 2.39 -14.29 -7.78
CA ALA A 53 3.05 -15.09 -8.82
C ALA A 53 2.13 -16.16 -9.43
N GLU A 54 1.14 -16.65 -8.67
CA GLU A 54 0.15 -17.63 -9.14
C GLU A 54 -0.92 -17.00 -10.04
N SER A 55 -1.24 -15.71 -9.83
CA SER A 55 -2.32 -15.04 -10.55
C SER A 55 -1.97 -14.79 -12.02
N LYS A 56 -2.94 -15.11 -12.91
CA LYS A 56 -2.89 -14.83 -14.34
C LYS A 56 -4.06 -13.96 -14.82
N ALA A 57 -4.90 -13.49 -13.91
CA ALA A 57 -6.07 -12.69 -14.26
C ALA A 57 -5.67 -11.31 -14.81
N SER A 58 -6.59 -10.69 -15.52
CA SER A 58 -6.45 -9.33 -16.04
C SER A 58 -6.45 -8.29 -14.91
N TYR A 59 -7.11 -8.61 -13.79
CA TYR A 59 -7.19 -7.74 -12.61
C TYR A 59 -6.97 -8.54 -11.35
N VAL A 60 -6.34 -7.91 -10.36
CA VAL A 60 -5.98 -8.52 -9.08
C VAL A 60 -6.34 -7.58 -7.94
N ALA A 61 -6.91 -8.13 -6.87
CA ALA A 61 -7.14 -7.45 -5.61
C ALA A 61 -6.52 -8.26 -4.47
N PHE A 62 -5.94 -7.60 -3.48
CA PHE A 62 -5.49 -8.24 -2.25
C PHE A 62 -6.58 -8.21 -1.19
N SER A 63 -6.58 -9.22 -0.34
CA SER A 63 -7.50 -9.34 0.78
C SER A 63 -6.76 -9.80 2.03
N ASP A 64 -6.97 -9.09 3.14
CA ASP A 64 -6.63 -9.57 4.47
C ASP A 64 -7.70 -10.56 4.94
N GLN A 65 -7.43 -11.31 6.01
CA GLN A 65 -8.25 -12.45 6.45
C GLN A 65 -9.42 -12.09 7.36
N ASP A 66 -9.52 -10.84 7.82
CA ASP A 66 -10.27 -10.37 8.99
C ASP A 66 -11.15 -9.13 8.72
N ASP A 67 -11.19 -8.67 7.48
CA ASP A 67 -12.04 -7.56 7.03
C ASP A 67 -13.42 -8.05 6.57
N VAL A 68 -14.31 -7.12 6.18
CA VAL A 68 -15.56 -7.41 5.48
C VAL A 68 -15.74 -6.44 4.33
N TRP A 69 -15.84 -6.94 3.11
CA TRP A 69 -15.99 -6.10 1.92
C TRP A 69 -17.45 -5.70 1.69
N HIS A 70 -17.68 -4.45 1.34
CA HIS A 70 -18.98 -4.00 0.88
C HIS A 70 -19.28 -4.65 -0.49
N VAL A 71 -20.52 -5.00 -0.71
CA VAL A 71 -20.97 -5.81 -1.85
C VAL A 71 -20.70 -5.18 -3.22
N ASP A 72 -20.47 -3.89 -3.31
CA ASP A 72 -20.21 -3.11 -4.51
C ASP A 72 -18.73 -2.68 -4.64
N LYS A 73 -17.84 -3.14 -3.75
CA LYS A 73 -16.43 -2.73 -3.71
C LYS A 73 -15.75 -2.92 -5.06
N LEU A 74 -15.73 -4.13 -5.54
CA LEU A 74 -15.01 -4.45 -6.77
C LEU A 74 -15.66 -3.80 -8.00
N ALA A 75 -16.99 -3.72 -8.08
CA ALA A 75 -17.68 -3.07 -9.17
C ALA A 75 -17.28 -1.59 -9.29
N ARG A 76 -17.32 -0.84 -8.18
CA ARG A 76 -16.92 0.57 -8.14
C ARG A 76 -15.44 0.80 -8.43
N MET A 77 -14.59 -0.11 -7.96
CA MET A 77 -13.17 -0.04 -8.29
C MET A 77 -12.90 -0.36 -9.77
N MET A 78 -13.67 -1.27 -10.37
CA MET A 78 -13.59 -1.58 -11.80
C MET A 78 -14.10 -0.44 -12.69
N GLU A 79 -15.10 0.32 -12.26
CA GLU A 79 -15.54 1.54 -12.97
C GLU A 79 -14.36 2.53 -13.06
N CYS A 80 -13.70 2.82 -11.95
CA CYS A 80 -12.52 3.69 -11.92
C CYS A 80 -11.37 3.10 -12.76
N MET A 81 -11.13 1.79 -12.72
CA MET A 81 -10.14 1.12 -13.54
C MET A 81 -10.45 1.26 -15.04
N SER A 82 -11.70 1.04 -15.43
CA SER A 82 -12.16 1.18 -16.81
C SER A 82 -11.98 2.61 -17.33
N ASP A 83 -12.22 3.61 -16.49
CA ASP A 83 -11.96 5.02 -16.81
C ASP A 83 -10.46 5.30 -17.05
N LEU A 84 -9.59 4.73 -16.23
CA LEU A 84 -8.15 4.84 -16.43
C LEU A 84 -7.70 4.16 -17.73
N GLU A 85 -8.16 2.93 -17.97
CA GLU A 85 -7.80 2.16 -19.15
C GLU A 85 -8.34 2.78 -20.46
N SER A 86 -9.54 3.39 -20.41
CA SER A 86 -10.10 4.10 -21.55
C SER A 86 -9.29 5.33 -21.95
N ARG A 87 -8.67 6.00 -20.97
CA ARG A 87 -7.87 7.22 -21.19
C ARG A 87 -6.42 6.95 -21.56
N TYR A 88 -5.84 5.88 -21.00
CA TYR A 88 -4.39 5.65 -21.05
C TYR A 88 -4.02 4.32 -21.72
N GLY A 89 -4.99 3.47 -22.03
CA GLY A 89 -4.79 2.14 -22.59
C GLY A 89 -4.61 1.06 -21.54
N ARG A 90 -5.03 -0.17 -21.88
CA ARG A 90 -4.97 -1.34 -20.97
C ARG A 90 -3.55 -1.81 -20.65
N ASP A 91 -2.60 -1.50 -21.53
CA ASP A 91 -1.17 -1.82 -21.33
C ASP A 91 -0.46 -0.82 -20.41
N THR A 92 -1.16 0.23 -19.95
CA THR A 92 -0.65 1.14 -18.94
C THR A 92 -0.79 0.52 -17.57
N PRO A 93 0.30 0.40 -16.77
CA PRO A 93 0.22 -0.04 -15.39
C PRO A 93 -0.78 0.82 -14.61
N ALA A 94 -1.82 0.21 -14.06
CA ALA A 94 -2.88 0.93 -13.35
C ALA A 94 -3.19 0.29 -11.99
N LEU A 95 -3.35 1.14 -10.99
CA LEU A 95 -3.78 0.79 -9.65
C LEU A 95 -4.95 1.68 -9.26
N VAL A 96 -6.00 1.09 -8.72
CA VAL A 96 -7.13 1.78 -8.11
C VAL A 96 -7.17 1.42 -6.64
N PHE A 97 -7.45 2.38 -5.78
CA PHE A 97 -7.66 2.12 -4.36
C PHE A 97 -8.88 2.88 -3.83
N CYS A 98 -9.40 2.41 -2.71
CA CYS A 98 -10.53 3.02 -2.00
C CYS A 98 -10.14 3.37 -0.55
N ASP A 99 -11.09 3.86 0.23
CA ASP A 99 -10.98 4.02 1.68
C ASP A 99 -11.68 2.85 2.40
N SER A 100 -11.63 2.82 3.72
CA SER A 100 -12.36 1.86 4.55
C SER A 100 -13.00 2.53 5.77
N VAL A 101 -14.10 1.95 6.24
CA VAL A 101 -14.60 2.18 7.58
C VAL A 101 -13.69 1.46 8.54
N VAL A 102 -13.22 2.11 9.59
CA VAL A 102 -12.48 1.42 10.67
C VAL A 102 -13.47 0.93 11.69
N THR A 103 -13.43 -0.36 12.02
CA THR A 103 -14.34 -1.00 12.98
C THR A 103 -13.58 -1.66 14.13
N ASP A 104 -14.30 -1.98 15.21
CA ASP A 104 -13.79 -2.86 16.22
C ASP A 104 -13.94 -4.35 15.81
N THR A 105 -13.64 -5.27 16.72
CA THR A 105 -13.74 -6.72 16.47
C THR A 105 -15.16 -7.20 16.18
N GLU A 106 -16.19 -6.43 16.55
CA GLU A 106 -17.61 -6.74 16.37
C GLU A 106 -18.23 -5.94 15.20
N LEU A 107 -17.37 -5.39 14.31
CA LEU A 107 -17.77 -4.55 13.16
C LEU A 107 -18.53 -3.27 13.55
N ARG A 108 -18.41 -2.78 14.78
CA ARG A 108 -18.97 -1.47 15.15
C ARG A 108 -18.06 -0.36 14.65
N PRO A 109 -18.59 0.61 13.88
CA PRO A 109 -17.77 1.67 13.31
C PRO A 109 -17.09 2.52 14.39
N LEU A 110 -15.80 2.75 14.20
CA LEU A 110 -15.01 3.68 14.98
C LEU A 110 -14.95 5.05 14.26
N PRO A 111 -14.74 6.17 14.99
CA PRO A 111 -14.71 7.50 14.38
C PRO A 111 -13.65 7.64 13.27
N GLY A 112 -14.07 8.11 12.10
CA GLY A 112 -13.22 8.38 10.94
C GLY A 112 -12.89 7.13 10.10
N THR A 113 -12.56 7.39 8.83
CA THR A 113 -12.11 6.37 7.89
C THR A 113 -10.61 6.10 8.04
N PHE A 114 -10.09 5.06 7.40
CA PHE A 114 -8.67 4.70 7.43
C PHE A 114 -7.76 5.87 7.01
N LEU A 115 -8.07 6.53 5.89
CA LEU A 115 -7.28 7.66 5.39
C LEU A 115 -7.42 8.90 6.26
N SER A 116 -8.64 9.21 6.73
CA SER A 116 -8.87 10.37 7.60
C SER A 116 -8.15 10.25 8.95
N ARG A 117 -8.12 9.05 9.54
CA ARG A 117 -7.38 8.77 10.80
C ARG A 117 -5.89 8.96 10.64
N GLN A 118 -5.33 8.66 9.47
CA GLN A 118 -3.93 8.88 9.15
C GLN A 118 -3.61 10.34 8.77
N ARG A 119 -4.63 11.19 8.65
CA ARG A 119 -4.52 12.58 8.17
C ARG A 119 -3.81 12.67 6.83
N VAL A 120 -4.24 11.82 5.90
CA VAL A 120 -3.69 11.76 4.55
C VAL A 120 -4.43 12.75 3.64
N ASP A 121 -3.68 13.60 2.95
CA ASP A 121 -4.13 14.32 1.77
C ASP A 121 -3.84 13.41 0.55
N VAL A 122 -4.87 12.78 0.03
CA VAL A 122 -4.74 11.80 -1.06
C VAL A 122 -4.09 12.42 -2.29
N VAL A 123 -4.57 13.59 -2.72
CA VAL A 123 -4.07 14.24 -3.95
C VAL A 123 -2.57 14.54 -3.87
N ARG A 124 -2.14 15.09 -2.75
CA ARG A 124 -0.70 15.35 -2.52
C ARG A 124 0.10 14.09 -2.32
N GLY A 125 -0.50 13.10 -1.66
CA GLY A 125 0.16 11.85 -1.29
C GLY A 125 0.54 10.97 -2.46
N LEU A 126 -0.20 11.02 -3.57
CA LEU A 126 -0.02 10.16 -4.74
C LEU A 126 1.22 10.47 -5.57
N SER A 127 1.96 11.54 -5.30
CA SER A 127 3.22 11.75 -6.01
C SER A 127 4.24 10.67 -5.63
N LEU A 128 4.98 10.15 -6.61
CA LEU A 128 6.00 9.12 -6.41
C LEU A 128 6.98 9.50 -5.30
N SER A 129 7.48 10.74 -5.29
CA SER A 129 8.43 11.22 -4.28
C SER A 129 7.92 11.14 -2.84
N ARG A 130 6.59 11.20 -2.64
CA ARG A 130 5.95 11.04 -1.32
C ARG A 130 5.68 9.58 -0.99
N LEU A 131 5.19 8.80 -1.95
CA LEU A 131 4.95 7.36 -1.77
C LEU A 131 6.24 6.61 -1.43
N LEU A 132 7.38 7.01 -1.97
CA LEU A 132 8.70 6.48 -1.60
C LEU A 132 9.02 6.58 -0.10
N LEU A 133 8.47 7.60 0.59
CA LEU A 133 8.74 7.86 1.99
C LEU A 133 7.56 7.53 2.92
N GLN A 134 6.36 7.47 2.36
CA GLN A 134 5.14 7.26 3.12
C GLN A 134 4.05 6.68 2.21
N ASN A 135 4.03 5.35 2.07
CA ASN A 135 2.88 4.68 1.50
C ASN A 135 1.68 4.77 2.46
N PHE A 136 0.50 5.02 1.91
CA PHE A 136 -0.78 5.03 2.62
C PHE A 136 -1.84 4.17 1.92
N ILE A 137 -1.47 3.54 0.80
CA ILE A 137 -2.35 2.65 0.03
C ILE A 137 -2.12 1.23 0.57
N ALA A 138 -3.02 0.76 1.42
CA ALA A 138 -2.92 -0.58 1.99
C ALA A 138 -3.35 -1.65 0.96
N GLY A 139 -2.80 -2.86 1.08
CA GLY A 139 -3.04 -3.94 0.14
C GLY A 139 -4.51 -4.29 -0.03
N ASN A 140 -5.25 -4.43 1.08
CA ASN A 140 -6.68 -4.73 1.10
C ASN A 140 -7.58 -3.63 0.50
N LEU A 141 -7.03 -2.45 0.23
CA LEU A 141 -7.73 -1.33 -0.40
C LEU A 141 -7.51 -1.26 -1.92
N MET A 142 -6.63 -2.09 -2.51
CA MET A 142 -6.21 -1.94 -3.91
C MET A 142 -6.79 -2.98 -4.85
N LEU A 143 -6.98 -2.52 -6.09
CA LEU A 143 -7.23 -3.31 -7.30
C LEU A 143 -6.24 -2.84 -8.36
N PHE A 144 -5.63 -3.75 -9.10
CA PHE A 144 -4.68 -3.38 -10.14
C PHE A 144 -4.77 -4.31 -11.36
N ASN A 145 -4.30 -3.81 -12.51
CA ASN A 145 -4.36 -4.56 -13.76
C ASN A 145 -3.11 -5.44 -14.00
N ALA A 146 -3.20 -6.33 -14.98
CA ALA A 146 -2.11 -7.22 -15.37
C ALA A 146 -0.86 -6.43 -15.77
N ALA A 147 -1.01 -5.28 -16.44
CA ALA A 147 0.11 -4.45 -16.85
C ALA A 147 0.95 -3.97 -15.64
N LEU A 148 0.30 -3.63 -14.52
CA LEU A 148 1.02 -3.29 -13.29
C LEU A 148 1.68 -4.53 -12.67
N ARG A 149 0.99 -5.67 -12.61
CA ARG A 149 1.57 -6.93 -12.10
C ARG A 149 2.84 -7.31 -12.88
N GLU A 150 2.78 -7.29 -14.20
CA GLU A 150 3.90 -7.62 -15.08
C GLU A 150 5.05 -6.61 -14.96
N LYS A 151 4.72 -5.32 -14.89
CA LYS A 151 5.73 -4.26 -14.70
C LYS A 151 6.42 -4.37 -13.34
N ALA A 152 5.66 -4.62 -12.27
CA ALA A 152 6.20 -4.77 -10.93
C ALA A 152 7.04 -6.05 -10.80
N GLY A 153 6.64 -7.13 -11.48
CA GLY A 153 7.28 -8.45 -11.39
C GLY A 153 7.30 -8.96 -9.95
N GLU A 154 8.26 -9.80 -9.64
CA GLU A 154 8.46 -10.30 -8.28
C GLU A 154 8.74 -9.15 -7.30
N VAL A 155 8.08 -9.17 -6.14
CA VAL A 155 8.31 -8.19 -5.08
C VAL A 155 9.67 -8.44 -4.44
N PRO A 156 10.62 -7.48 -4.49
CA PRO A 156 11.95 -7.72 -3.93
C PRO A 156 11.90 -7.80 -2.40
N SER A 157 12.78 -8.60 -1.82
CA SER A 157 12.88 -8.73 -0.35
C SER A 157 13.21 -7.43 0.37
N ALA A 158 13.80 -6.46 -0.33
CA ALA A 158 14.05 -5.11 0.18
C ALA A 158 12.82 -4.18 0.10
N ALA A 159 11.70 -4.61 -0.49
CA ALA A 159 10.46 -3.86 -0.44
C ALA A 159 9.92 -3.79 0.99
N LEU A 160 9.36 -2.65 1.36
CA LEU A 160 8.74 -2.47 2.67
C LEU A 160 7.57 -3.44 2.88
N MET A 161 6.73 -3.54 1.86
CA MET A 161 5.58 -4.44 1.74
C MET A 161 5.23 -4.58 0.25
N HIS A 162 4.48 -5.62 -0.10
CA HIS A 162 3.99 -5.86 -1.46
C HIS A 162 3.17 -4.69 -2.02
N ASP A 163 2.32 -4.10 -1.19
CA ASP A 163 1.48 -2.94 -1.52
C ASP A 163 2.31 -1.68 -1.79
N SER A 164 3.31 -1.42 -0.96
CA SER A 164 4.23 -0.29 -1.14
C SER A 164 5.01 -0.41 -2.45
N TRP A 165 5.45 -1.63 -2.81
CA TRP A 165 6.12 -1.89 -4.06
C TRP A 165 5.24 -1.59 -5.27
N LEU A 166 4.02 -2.13 -5.29
CA LEU A 166 3.05 -1.88 -6.36
C LEU A 166 2.69 -0.41 -6.49
N ALA A 167 2.48 0.29 -5.37
CA ALA A 167 2.16 1.71 -5.37
C ALA A 167 3.27 2.57 -5.99
N ILE A 168 4.55 2.33 -5.65
CA ILE A 168 5.66 3.10 -6.25
C ILE A 168 5.89 2.74 -7.73
N VAL A 169 5.66 1.50 -8.14
CA VAL A 169 5.74 1.11 -9.56
C VAL A 169 4.61 1.76 -10.36
N ALA A 170 3.37 1.74 -9.85
CA ALA A 170 2.24 2.42 -10.48
C ALA A 170 2.45 3.94 -10.59
N ALA A 171 2.99 4.56 -9.53
CA ALA A 171 3.29 5.99 -9.53
C ALA A 171 4.43 6.38 -10.49
N ALA A 172 5.38 5.46 -10.71
CA ALA A 172 6.54 5.71 -11.57
C ALA A 172 6.23 5.50 -13.06
N PHE A 173 5.46 4.48 -13.41
CA PHE A 173 5.29 4.02 -14.79
C PHE A 173 3.85 4.00 -15.28
N GLY A 174 2.90 4.33 -14.42
CA GLY A 174 1.50 4.14 -14.72
C GLY A 174 0.58 5.22 -14.17
N ARG A 175 -0.58 4.77 -13.68
CA ARG A 175 -1.64 5.64 -13.16
C ARG A 175 -2.22 5.07 -11.87
N ILE A 176 -2.60 5.95 -10.96
CA ILE A 176 -3.30 5.60 -9.73
C ILE A 176 -4.64 6.32 -9.69
N GLY A 177 -5.73 5.56 -9.55
CA GLY A 177 -7.08 6.06 -9.34
C GLY A 177 -7.49 5.95 -7.88
N PHE A 178 -8.35 6.84 -7.43
CA PHE A 178 -8.92 6.82 -6.09
C PHE A 178 -10.45 6.84 -6.16
N VAL A 179 -11.08 5.85 -5.55
CA VAL A 179 -12.52 5.83 -5.30
C VAL A 179 -12.74 6.45 -3.93
N ASP A 180 -13.24 7.68 -3.91
CA ASP A 180 -13.49 8.43 -2.67
C ASP A 180 -14.74 7.89 -1.95
N ALA A 181 -14.61 6.66 -1.47
CA ALA A 181 -15.63 5.98 -0.69
C ALA A 181 -15.00 4.88 0.17
N PRO A 182 -15.51 4.67 1.40
CA PRO A 182 -15.18 3.50 2.19
C PRO A 182 -15.92 2.28 1.62
N LEU A 183 -15.19 1.30 1.11
CA LEU A 183 -15.75 0.13 0.42
C LEU A 183 -15.48 -1.19 1.15
N LEU A 184 -14.96 -1.13 2.36
CA LEU A 184 -14.83 -2.27 3.26
C LEU A 184 -14.83 -1.82 4.72
N ASP A 185 -15.16 -2.72 5.61
CA ASP A 185 -15.01 -2.60 7.05
C ASP A 185 -13.66 -3.18 7.44
N TYR A 186 -12.72 -2.29 7.80
CA TYR A 186 -11.39 -2.64 8.28
C TYR A 186 -11.45 -2.95 9.77
N ARG A 187 -11.33 -4.22 10.11
CA ARG A 187 -11.41 -4.68 11.50
C ARG A 187 -10.12 -4.42 12.24
N GLN A 188 -10.18 -3.62 13.30
CA GLN A 188 -9.02 -3.30 14.13
C GLN A 188 -8.98 -4.14 15.39
N HIS A 189 -7.94 -4.95 15.54
CA HIS A 189 -7.64 -5.76 16.72
C HIS A 189 -6.12 -5.76 17.00
N GLY A 190 -5.71 -6.34 18.14
CA GLY A 190 -4.31 -6.28 18.59
C GLY A 190 -3.30 -7.03 17.72
N ALA A 191 -3.76 -7.87 16.78
CA ALA A 191 -2.92 -8.66 15.90
C ALA A 191 -2.72 -8.06 14.50
N ASN A 192 -3.32 -6.90 14.18
CA ASN A 192 -3.09 -6.26 12.88
C ASN A 192 -1.60 -5.89 12.68
N VAL A 193 -1.02 -6.26 11.55
CA VAL A 193 0.38 -5.94 11.20
C VAL A 193 0.57 -4.42 11.07
N ILE A 194 -0.42 -3.74 10.47
CA ILE A 194 -0.46 -2.28 10.36
C ILE A 194 -1.84 -1.83 10.84
N GLY A 195 -1.95 -1.38 12.09
CA GLY A 195 -3.22 -0.86 12.60
C GLY A 195 -3.55 0.53 12.04
N ALA A 196 -4.83 0.84 11.87
CA ALA A 196 -5.35 2.19 11.59
C ALA A 196 -5.18 3.09 12.82
N THR A 197 -3.94 3.32 13.26
CA THR A 197 -3.66 4.18 14.41
C THR A 197 -4.04 5.62 14.08
N ALA A 198 -4.99 6.16 14.84
CA ALA A 198 -5.28 7.58 14.78
C ALA A 198 -4.00 8.38 15.01
N ALA A 199 -3.76 9.40 14.18
CA ALA A 199 -2.65 10.34 14.37
C ALA A 199 -2.97 11.28 15.55
N ASP A 200 -3.23 10.70 16.72
CA ASP A 200 -3.54 11.39 17.97
C ASP A 200 -2.28 11.69 18.81
N ALA A 201 -2.46 12.34 19.94
CA ALA A 201 -1.37 12.67 20.85
C ALA A 201 -0.64 11.42 21.39
N ALA A 202 -1.36 10.28 21.57
CA ALA A 202 -0.78 9.04 22.03
C ALA A 202 0.11 8.40 20.95
N HIS A 203 -0.27 8.47 19.68
CA HIS A 203 0.56 8.05 18.56
C HIS A 203 1.82 8.93 18.43
N CYS A 204 1.67 10.25 18.53
CA CYS A 204 2.79 11.18 18.55
C CYS A 204 3.72 10.89 19.73
N GLY A 205 3.18 10.61 20.93
CA GLY A 205 3.94 10.26 22.11
C GLY A 205 4.70 8.93 21.97
N ARG A 206 4.12 7.89 21.39
CA ARG A 206 4.82 6.62 21.09
C ARG A 206 5.98 6.86 20.13
N ARG A 207 5.73 7.57 19.02
CA ARG A 207 6.79 7.90 18.03
C ARG A 207 7.91 8.77 18.61
N ALA A 208 7.58 9.68 19.51
CA ALA A 208 8.59 10.46 20.22
C ALA A 208 9.46 9.59 21.14
N ARG A 209 8.87 8.57 21.79
CA ARG A 209 9.61 7.60 22.62
C ARG A 209 10.48 6.64 21.79
N GLU A 210 10.05 6.24 20.59
CA GLU A 210 10.86 5.44 19.67
C GLU A 210 12.10 6.18 19.17
N GLY A 211 12.05 7.51 19.11
CA GLY A 211 13.16 8.39 18.88
C GLY A 211 13.82 8.34 17.50
N VAL A 212 14.97 8.96 17.41
CA VAL A 212 15.79 9.06 16.18
C VAL A 212 16.22 7.68 15.62
N PRO A 213 16.55 6.66 16.44
CA PRO A 213 16.93 5.34 15.91
C PRO A 213 15.82 4.69 15.07
N ALA A 214 14.58 4.68 15.55
CA ALA A 214 13.45 4.12 14.80
C ALA A 214 13.12 4.92 13.53
N PHE A 215 13.26 6.25 13.58
CA PHE A 215 13.13 7.07 12.38
C PHE A 215 14.20 6.69 11.33
N ARG A 216 15.46 6.55 11.73
CA ARG A 216 16.55 6.16 10.84
C ARG A 216 16.39 4.77 10.28
N ALA A 217 15.92 3.81 11.07
CA ALA A 217 15.61 2.46 10.60
C ALA A 217 14.54 2.46 9.51
N ARG A 218 13.46 3.21 9.71
CA ARG A 218 12.40 3.38 8.68
C ARG A 218 12.92 4.08 7.42
N LEU A 219 13.75 5.10 7.56
CA LEU A 219 14.36 5.76 6.41
C LEU A 219 15.32 4.82 5.67
N ALA A 220 16.11 4.03 6.38
CA ALA A 220 17.00 3.03 5.78
C ALA A 220 16.20 1.99 4.96
N ALA A 221 15.06 1.54 5.47
CA ALA A 221 14.18 0.62 4.73
C ALA A 221 13.61 1.27 3.44
N ASN A 222 13.19 2.55 3.50
CA ASN A 222 12.78 3.28 2.30
C ASN A 222 13.92 3.41 1.28
N ILE A 223 15.15 3.65 1.74
CA ILE A 223 16.34 3.73 0.89
C ILE A 223 16.63 2.36 0.25
N ALA A 224 16.53 1.28 1.01
CA ALA A 224 16.74 -0.09 0.49
C ALA A 224 15.70 -0.42 -0.59
N GLN A 225 14.42 -0.10 -0.37
CA GLN A 225 13.38 -0.25 -1.39
C GLN A 225 13.68 0.58 -2.64
N ALA A 226 14.13 1.84 -2.49
CA ALA A 226 14.50 2.70 -3.60
C ALA A 226 15.73 2.14 -4.37
N ALA A 227 16.70 1.55 -3.68
CA ALA A 227 17.84 0.89 -4.30
C ALA A 227 17.39 -0.33 -5.12
N ALA A 228 16.55 -1.20 -4.56
CA ALA A 228 15.97 -2.34 -5.29
C ALA A 228 15.17 -1.90 -6.52
N PHE A 229 14.50 -0.75 -6.44
CA PHE A 229 13.82 -0.18 -7.60
C PHE A 229 14.82 0.22 -8.70
N VAL A 230 15.92 0.89 -8.33
CA VAL A 230 16.97 1.27 -9.28
C VAL A 230 17.64 0.04 -9.88
N ASP A 231 17.91 -0.99 -9.07
CA ASP A 231 18.50 -2.25 -9.55
C ASP A 231 17.60 -2.94 -10.59
N ARG A 232 16.28 -2.90 -10.40
CA ARG A 232 15.33 -3.51 -11.34
C ARG A 232 15.13 -2.69 -12.61
N PHE A 233 14.97 -1.39 -12.50
CA PHE A 233 14.55 -0.54 -13.62
C PHE A 233 15.69 0.28 -14.24
N GLY A 234 16.87 0.26 -13.64
CA GLY A 234 18.09 0.89 -14.17
C GLY A 234 17.87 2.36 -14.56
N GLY A 235 18.24 2.69 -15.79
CA GLY A 235 18.11 4.05 -16.36
C GLY A 235 16.67 4.56 -16.48
N ALA A 236 15.67 3.67 -16.50
CA ALA A 236 14.25 4.06 -16.51
C ALA A 236 13.74 4.53 -15.13
N SER A 237 14.52 4.37 -14.07
CA SER A 237 14.14 4.82 -12.72
C SER A 237 14.03 6.35 -12.67
N PRO A 238 12.92 6.92 -12.13
CA PRO A 238 12.78 8.36 -11.97
C PRO A 238 13.87 8.98 -11.09
N GLU A 239 14.16 10.26 -11.30
CA GLU A 239 15.24 10.95 -10.56
C GLU A 239 15.05 10.96 -9.05
N CYS A 240 13.82 11.11 -8.54
CA CYS A 240 13.54 11.10 -7.11
C CYS A 240 13.88 9.74 -6.48
N VAL A 241 13.68 8.62 -7.19
CA VAL A 241 14.05 7.28 -6.72
C VAL A 241 15.57 7.13 -6.66
N ARG A 242 16.27 7.50 -7.74
CA ARG A 242 17.74 7.49 -7.77
C ARG A 242 18.35 8.39 -6.70
N ALA A 243 17.74 9.57 -6.47
CA ALA A 243 18.19 10.49 -5.44
C ALA A 243 18.06 9.87 -4.03
N LEU A 244 16.92 9.23 -3.71
CA LEU A 244 16.72 8.56 -2.42
C LEU A 244 17.67 7.35 -2.27
N ALA A 245 17.81 6.52 -3.29
CA ALA A 245 18.74 5.38 -3.28
C ALA A 245 20.20 5.80 -3.04
N ASN A 246 20.57 7.01 -3.47
CA ASN A 246 21.93 7.53 -3.30
C ASN A 246 22.21 8.18 -1.93
N PHE A 247 21.23 8.28 -1.03
CA PHE A 247 21.41 8.89 0.30
C PHE A 247 22.61 8.34 1.10
N PRO A 248 22.90 7.03 1.09
CA PRO A 248 24.07 6.51 1.80
C PRO A 248 25.42 7.05 1.29
N ARG A 249 25.48 7.49 0.03
CA ARG A 249 26.71 7.92 -0.64
C ARG A 249 26.94 9.43 -0.60
N ILE A 250 25.94 10.20 -0.15
CA ILE A 250 26.00 11.67 -0.06
C ILE A 250 25.99 12.14 1.37
N GLY A 251 26.72 13.24 1.63
CA GLY A 251 26.80 13.83 2.96
C GLY A 251 25.53 14.56 3.40
N TYR A 252 25.56 15.06 4.62
CA TYR A 252 24.42 15.74 5.27
C TYR A 252 23.78 16.84 4.41
N LEU A 253 24.56 17.78 3.89
CA LEU A 253 24.04 18.88 3.04
C LEU A 253 23.49 18.36 1.70
N GLY A 254 24.15 17.36 1.11
CA GLY A 254 23.68 16.73 -0.13
C GLY A 254 22.30 16.08 0.00
N ARG A 255 22.02 15.43 1.14
CA ARG A 255 20.69 14.84 1.40
C ARG A 255 19.62 15.91 1.49
N ARG A 256 19.90 17.07 2.13
CA ARG A 256 18.95 18.20 2.19
C ARG A 256 18.66 18.76 0.82
N ALA A 257 19.72 18.99 0.05
CA ALA A 257 19.56 19.44 -1.33
C ALA A 257 18.70 18.46 -2.15
N ALA A 258 18.93 17.14 -2.01
CA ALA A 258 18.14 16.13 -2.67
C ALA A 258 16.65 16.11 -2.20
N ILE A 259 16.39 16.24 -0.88
CA ILE A 259 15.03 16.33 -0.34
C ILE A 259 14.25 17.47 -1.01
N PHE A 260 14.81 18.67 -1.04
CA PHE A 260 14.13 19.82 -1.60
C PHE A 260 14.05 19.77 -3.13
N ARG A 261 15.13 19.40 -3.81
CA ARG A 261 15.18 19.31 -5.29
C ARG A 261 14.19 18.31 -5.87
N HIS A 262 14.03 17.15 -5.24
CA HIS A 262 13.20 16.06 -5.74
C HIS A 262 11.86 15.91 -5.04
N GLY A 263 11.51 16.84 -4.13
CA GLY A 263 10.24 16.81 -3.42
C GLY A 263 10.05 15.59 -2.52
N LEU A 264 11.15 15.08 -1.94
CA LEU A 264 11.14 13.93 -1.05
C LEU A 264 10.58 14.32 0.32
N PHE A 265 9.26 14.50 0.40
CA PHE A 265 8.56 14.93 1.61
C PHE A 265 7.53 13.90 2.05
N LYS A 266 7.33 13.81 3.36
CA LYS A 266 6.19 13.11 3.97
C LYS A 266 4.99 14.04 4.08
N GLN A 267 3.84 13.50 4.45
CA GLN A 267 2.69 14.31 4.83
C GLN A 267 2.81 14.71 6.32
N GLY A 268 2.56 15.99 6.59
CA GLY A 268 2.64 16.58 7.92
C GLY A 268 3.97 17.31 8.22
N VAL A 269 3.87 18.48 8.85
CA VAL A 269 4.99 19.38 9.10
C VAL A 269 6.06 18.73 10.00
N LEU A 270 5.65 18.12 11.11
CA LEU A 270 6.60 17.51 12.07
C LEU A 270 7.38 16.35 11.46
N ARG A 271 6.73 15.55 10.58
CA ARG A 271 7.41 14.46 9.87
C ARG A 271 8.47 14.96 8.89
N ASN A 272 8.20 16.08 8.23
CA ASN A 272 9.16 16.72 7.32
C ASN A 272 10.29 17.40 8.09
N LEU A 273 10.00 18.04 9.23
CA LEU A 273 11.04 18.60 10.09
C LEU A 273 12.00 17.49 10.56
N ALA A 274 11.46 16.35 11.02
CA ALA A 274 12.29 15.21 11.40
C ALA A 274 13.11 14.68 10.20
N LEU A 275 12.52 14.63 8.99
CA LEU A 275 13.24 14.21 7.79
C LEU A 275 14.41 15.14 7.47
N VAL A 276 14.20 16.45 7.53
CA VAL A 276 15.25 17.44 7.27
C VAL A 276 16.34 17.41 8.34
N LEU A 277 16.01 17.14 9.60
CA LEU A 277 16.98 17.13 10.69
C LEU A 277 17.80 15.84 10.78
N PHE A 278 17.18 14.68 10.53
CA PHE A 278 17.75 13.37 10.89
C PHE A 278 18.06 12.43 9.72
N ALA A 279 17.72 12.80 8.47
CA ALA A 279 18.04 12.01 7.29
C ALA A 279 19.53 12.01 6.93
#